data_c3bcd44a9afda73c49f97594b6f3d270
#
_entry.id   c3bcd44a9afda73c49f97594b6f3d270
#
_cell.length_a   1.000
_cell.length_b   1.000
_cell.length_c   1.000
_cell.angle_alpha   90.00
_cell.angle_beta   90.00
_cell.angle_gamma   90.00
#
_symmetry.space_group_name_H-M   'P 1'
#
loop_
_entity.id
_entity.type
_entity.pdbx_description
1 polymer ?
#
loop_
_entity_poly.entity_id
_entity_poly.type
_entity_poly.pdbx_seq_one_letter_code
_entity_poly.pdbx_strand_id
1 'polypeptide(L)'
;MKYLNPNHAMLVTVPRIAAVFFIALQLLGMKVYPGGTMYDASTQGYSFSKNFFSDMGAYAARNGEPNYFSMILFAMSLTIVGITFISYYLLLPKLLGNNRINYILTWVGTLFAIGGSVCMIGTGFTPSDVVFAPHVFFANNIFHCFLVTAFLLSLIHISGAHETSENLV
;
A
#
# COMPACT_ATOMS: atom_id res chain seq x y z
N MET A 1 5.07 -32.57 -5.51
CA MET A 1 4.98 -31.11 -5.30
C MET A 1 4.95 -30.45 -6.67
N LYS A 2 3.81 -29.87 -7.11
CA LYS A 2 3.76 -29.05 -8.33
C LYS A 2 4.63 -27.83 -8.07
N TYR A 3 5.72 -27.67 -8.79
CA TYR A 3 6.56 -26.46 -8.75
C TYR A 3 5.65 -25.28 -9.06
N LEU A 4 5.43 -24.41 -8.07
CA LEU A 4 4.70 -23.16 -8.27
C LEU A 4 5.48 -22.36 -9.31
N ASN A 5 4.83 -22.08 -10.44
CA ASN A 5 5.41 -21.17 -11.43
C ASN A 5 5.81 -19.88 -10.70
N PRO A 6 7.08 -19.45 -10.72
CA PRO A 6 7.54 -18.30 -9.95
C PRO A 6 6.72 -17.03 -10.21
N ASN A 7 6.22 -16.86 -11.44
CA ASN A 7 5.33 -15.74 -11.76
C ASN A 7 3.99 -15.85 -11.02
N HIS A 8 3.40 -17.05 -10.89
CA HIS A 8 2.18 -17.26 -10.13
C HIS A 8 2.39 -16.99 -8.63
N ALA A 9 3.52 -17.41 -8.08
CA ALA A 9 3.85 -17.12 -6.68
C ALA A 9 3.91 -15.61 -6.42
N MET A 10 4.64 -14.86 -7.25
CA MET A 10 4.83 -13.41 -7.10
C MET A 10 3.57 -12.59 -7.39
N LEU A 11 2.69 -13.05 -8.29
CA LEU A 11 1.49 -12.31 -8.67
C LEU A 11 0.27 -12.64 -7.83
N VAL A 12 0.23 -13.80 -7.19
CA VAL A 12 -0.95 -14.27 -6.47
C VAL A 12 -0.65 -14.61 -5.03
N THR A 13 0.35 -15.47 -4.78
CA THR A 13 0.60 -16.01 -3.44
C THR A 13 1.22 -14.96 -2.52
N VAL A 14 2.28 -14.29 -2.97
CA VAL A 14 3.00 -13.29 -2.17
C VAL A 14 2.12 -12.09 -1.81
N PRO A 15 1.35 -11.46 -2.74
CA PRO A 15 0.44 -10.38 -2.37
C PRO A 15 -0.66 -10.79 -1.38
N ARG A 16 -1.20 -12.02 -1.49
CA ARG A 16 -2.20 -12.53 -0.54
C ARG A 16 -1.61 -12.70 0.85
N ILE A 17 -0.41 -13.28 0.95
CA ILE A 17 0.29 -13.44 2.23
C ILE A 17 0.61 -12.06 2.81
N ALA A 18 1.13 -11.12 2.02
CA ALA A 18 1.42 -9.76 2.45
C ALA A 18 0.16 -9.04 2.96
N ALA A 19 -1.01 -9.22 2.30
CA ALA A 19 -2.26 -8.64 2.75
C ALA A 19 -2.70 -9.21 4.12
N VAL A 20 -2.56 -10.53 4.33
CA VAL A 20 -2.86 -11.16 5.64
C VAL A 20 -1.94 -10.63 6.73
N PHE A 21 -0.63 -10.54 6.45
CA PHE A 21 0.34 -9.96 7.38
C PHE A 21 0.05 -8.49 7.67
N PHE A 22 -0.29 -7.70 6.65
CA PHE A 22 -0.68 -6.31 6.84
C PHE A 22 -1.83 -6.18 7.82
N ILE A 23 -2.93 -6.91 7.58
CA ILE A 23 -4.11 -6.88 8.47
C ILE A 23 -3.73 -7.31 9.89
N ALA A 24 -2.98 -8.40 10.03
CA ALA A 24 -2.57 -8.92 11.34
C ALA A 24 -1.71 -7.91 12.11
N LEU A 25 -0.71 -7.29 11.46
CA LEU A 25 0.15 -6.29 12.08
C LEU A 25 -0.61 -5.02 12.46
N GLN A 26 -1.59 -4.59 11.64
CA GLN A 26 -2.42 -3.45 11.95
C GLN A 26 -3.34 -3.72 13.15
N LEU A 27 -3.97 -4.90 13.20
CA LEU A 27 -4.81 -5.28 14.34
C LEU A 27 -3.99 -5.41 15.64
N LEU A 28 -2.76 -5.94 15.55
CA LEU A 28 -1.83 -5.95 16.68
C LEU A 28 -1.41 -4.53 17.08
N GLY A 29 -1.13 -3.65 16.12
CA GLY A 29 -0.83 -2.24 16.36
C GLY A 29 -1.97 -1.53 17.09
N MET A 30 -3.21 -1.74 16.67
CA MET A 30 -4.40 -1.21 17.36
C MET A 30 -4.50 -1.74 18.79
N LYS A 31 -4.23 -3.04 18.99
CA LYS A 31 -4.32 -3.68 20.31
C LYS A 31 -3.29 -3.14 21.30
N VAL A 32 -2.08 -2.81 20.82
CA VAL A 32 -0.98 -2.32 21.69
C VAL A 32 -0.87 -0.80 21.71
N TYR A 33 -1.76 -0.09 21.02
CA TYR A 33 -1.81 1.37 21.04
C TYR A 33 -2.16 1.86 22.45
N PRO A 34 -1.38 2.77 23.05
CA PRO A 34 -1.56 3.16 24.45
C PRO A 34 -2.92 3.81 24.72
N GLY A 35 -3.34 4.75 23.88
CA GLY A 35 -4.63 5.40 24.05
C GLY A 35 -4.67 6.84 23.58
N GLY A 36 -5.81 7.48 23.89
CA GLY A 36 -6.13 8.82 23.45
C GLY A 36 -6.69 8.87 22.01
N THR A 37 -7.54 9.86 21.80
CA THR A 37 -8.10 10.20 20.49
C THR A 37 -7.90 11.70 20.23
N MET A 38 -8.26 12.19 19.05
CA MET A 38 -8.28 13.63 18.75
C MET A 38 -9.21 14.43 19.69
N TYR A 39 -10.22 13.78 20.26
CA TYR A 39 -11.29 14.43 21.02
C TYR A 39 -11.14 14.24 22.53
N ASP A 40 -10.46 13.18 22.95
CA ASP A 40 -10.35 12.79 24.36
C ASP A 40 -9.06 12.00 24.59
N ALA A 41 -8.10 12.62 25.27
CA ALA A 41 -6.83 12.02 25.63
C ALA A 41 -6.95 10.94 26.72
N SER A 42 -8.05 10.89 27.46
CA SER A 42 -8.26 9.92 28.55
C SER A 42 -8.73 8.54 28.08
N THR A 43 -9.11 8.40 26.79
CA THR A 43 -9.57 7.12 26.24
C THR A 43 -8.46 6.07 26.26
N GLN A 44 -8.82 4.82 26.56
CA GLN A 44 -7.89 3.70 26.60
C GLN A 44 -7.84 2.99 25.24
N GLY A 45 -6.63 2.68 24.76
CA GLY A 45 -6.41 1.94 23.53
C GLY A 45 -6.83 2.69 22.25
N TYR A 46 -6.83 1.98 21.13
CA TYR A 46 -7.17 2.52 19.82
C TYR A 46 -8.69 2.51 19.58
N SER A 47 -9.24 3.63 19.14
CA SER A 47 -10.64 3.76 18.73
C SER A 47 -10.75 3.85 17.22
N PHE A 48 -11.29 2.83 16.56
CA PHE A 48 -11.42 2.77 15.11
C PHE A 48 -12.22 3.93 14.49
N SER A 49 -13.16 4.50 15.24
CA SER A 49 -14.01 5.60 14.77
C SER A 49 -13.50 7.00 15.13
N LYS A 50 -12.48 7.11 16.02
CA LYS A 50 -12.03 8.39 16.57
C LYS A 50 -10.52 8.63 16.43
N ASN A 51 -9.74 7.63 16.06
CA ASN A 51 -8.33 7.75 15.73
C ASN A 51 -8.13 7.75 14.22
N PHE A 52 -7.11 8.48 13.75
CA PHE A 52 -6.58 8.26 12.43
C PHE A 52 -5.81 6.95 12.37
N PHE A 53 -5.82 6.32 11.20
CA PHE A 53 -5.03 5.11 10.96
C PHE A 53 -3.54 5.34 11.23
N SER A 54 -3.04 6.53 10.87
CA SER A 54 -1.65 6.94 11.09
C SER A 54 -1.31 7.30 12.54
N ASP A 55 -2.29 7.40 13.44
CA ASP A 55 -2.00 7.57 14.88
C ASP A 55 -1.19 6.39 15.43
N MET A 56 -1.40 5.18 14.88
CA MET A 56 -0.57 4.02 15.20
C MET A 56 0.89 4.20 14.86
N GLY A 57 1.20 4.98 13.82
CA GLY A 57 2.55 5.29 13.37
C GLY A 57 3.20 6.50 14.05
N ALA A 58 2.51 7.17 14.98
CA ALA A 58 3.04 8.29 15.76
C ALA A 58 4.06 7.80 16.79
N TYR A 59 5.03 8.64 17.14
CA TYR A 59 6.04 8.37 18.16
C TYR A 59 5.42 8.35 19.58
N ALA A 60 4.51 9.27 19.84
CA ALA A 60 3.67 9.30 21.05
C ALA A 60 2.20 9.09 20.67
N ALA A 61 1.48 8.34 21.50
CA ALA A 61 0.03 8.19 21.37
C ALA A 61 -0.70 9.49 21.71
N ARG A 62 -1.98 9.59 21.39
CA ARG A 62 -2.79 10.78 21.65
C ARG A 62 -2.97 11.11 23.13
N ASN A 63 -2.75 10.14 24.03
CA ASN A 63 -2.69 10.34 25.47
C ASN A 63 -1.32 10.82 25.99
N GLY A 64 -0.32 10.99 25.12
CA GLY A 64 1.03 11.42 25.42
C GLY A 64 2.00 10.29 25.82
N GLU A 65 1.54 9.06 25.92
CA GLU A 65 2.40 7.91 26.23
C GLU A 65 3.26 7.49 25.02
N PRO A 66 4.47 6.91 25.24
CA PRO A 66 5.31 6.36 24.19
C PRO A 66 4.57 5.26 23.39
N ASN A 67 4.60 5.35 22.05
CA ASN A 67 3.84 4.45 21.17
C ASN A 67 4.74 3.54 20.31
N TYR A 68 5.91 3.15 20.78
CA TYR A 68 6.94 2.46 19.98
C TYR A 68 6.46 1.15 19.37
N PHE A 69 5.72 0.33 20.13
CA PHE A 69 5.28 -0.97 19.64
C PHE A 69 4.28 -0.84 18.48
N SER A 70 3.26 -0.01 18.60
CA SER A 70 2.30 0.23 17.54
C SER A 70 2.98 0.88 16.33
N MET A 71 3.87 1.86 16.55
CA MET A 71 4.65 2.53 15.51
C MET A 71 5.49 1.54 14.69
N ILE A 72 6.20 0.63 15.34
CA ILE A 72 7.01 -0.39 14.65
C ILE A 72 6.12 -1.32 13.83
N LEU A 73 5.01 -1.80 14.38
CA LEU A 73 4.07 -2.68 13.68
C LEU A 73 3.45 -1.97 12.46
N PHE A 74 3.10 -0.70 12.60
CA PHE A 74 2.61 0.13 11.51
C PHE A 74 3.65 0.27 10.40
N ALA A 75 4.89 0.66 10.73
CA ALA A 75 5.99 0.80 9.76
C ALA A 75 6.32 -0.53 9.07
N MET A 76 6.39 -1.63 9.81
CA MET A 76 6.64 -2.96 9.25
C MET A 76 5.54 -3.37 8.26
N SER A 77 4.29 -3.16 8.59
CA SER A 77 3.15 -3.53 7.73
C SER A 77 3.17 -2.78 6.39
N LEU A 78 3.39 -1.46 6.42
CA LEU A 78 3.49 -0.63 5.21
C LEU A 78 4.73 -0.98 4.38
N THR A 79 5.84 -1.32 5.02
CA THR A 79 7.07 -1.75 4.35
C THR A 79 6.88 -3.07 3.62
N ILE A 80 6.28 -4.08 4.26
CA ILE A 80 6.01 -5.40 3.65
C ILE A 80 5.13 -5.23 2.42
N VAL A 81 4.04 -4.46 2.50
CA VAL A 81 3.15 -4.23 1.36
C VAL A 81 3.83 -3.40 0.29
N GLY A 82 4.58 -2.35 0.65
CA GLY A 82 5.31 -1.53 -0.31
C GLY A 82 6.32 -2.33 -1.12
N ILE A 83 7.15 -3.16 -0.49
CA ILE A 83 8.10 -4.06 -1.17
C ILE A 83 7.36 -5.07 -2.05
N THR A 84 6.27 -5.64 -1.55
CA THR A 84 5.45 -6.57 -2.32
C THR A 84 4.88 -5.93 -3.58
N PHE A 85 4.37 -4.71 -3.49
CA PHE A 85 3.81 -3.98 -4.62
C PHE A 85 4.88 -3.59 -5.64
N ILE A 86 6.08 -3.16 -5.21
CA ILE A 86 7.21 -2.94 -6.13
C ILE A 86 7.47 -4.22 -6.94
N SER A 87 7.62 -5.35 -6.26
CA SER A 87 7.90 -6.64 -6.90
C SER A 87 6.78 -7.08 -7.85
N TYR A 88 5.53 -6.88 -7.46
CA TYR A 88 4.34 -7.19 -8.25
C TYR A 88 4.29 -6.35 -9.54
N TYR A 89 4.40 -5.02 -9.42
CA TYR A 89 4.26 -4.12 -10.56
C TYR A 89 5.42 -4.22 -11.55
N LEU A 90 6.63 -4.60 -11.12
CA LEU A 90 7.76 -4.87 -12.02
C LEU A 90 7.53 -6.07 -12.94
N LEU A 91 6.62 -6.97 -12.63
CA LEU A 91 6.25 -8.10 -13.47
C LEU A 91 5.19 -7.77 -14.52
N LEU A 92 4.36 -6.75 -14.28
CA LEU A 92 3.22 -6.44 -15.16
C LEU A 92 3.59 -6.09 -16.60
N PRO A 93 4.69 -5.35 -16.89
CA PRO A 93 5.04 -5.06 -18.29
C PRO A 93 5.33 -6.30 -19.14
N LYS A 94 5.78 -7.39 -18.52
CA LYS A 94 6.00 -8.68 -19.20
C LYS A 94 4.71 -9.43 -19.51
N LEU A 95 3.64 -9.12 -18.80
CA LEU A 95 2.35 -9.82 -18.90
C LEU A 95 1.35 -9.06 -19.76
N LEU A 96 1.32 -7.72 -19.64
CA LEU A 96 0.32 -6.87 -20.26
C LEU A 96 0.84 -6.13 -21.50
N GLY A 97 2.15 -6.18 -21.76
CA GLY A 97 2.79 -5.48 -22.87
C GLY A 97 2.70 -6.25 -24.21
N ASN A 98 1.51 -6.71 -24.62
CA ASN A 98 1.27 -7.48 -25.84
C ASN A 98 1.45 -6.64 -27.13
N ASN A 99 1.27 -5.33 -27.07
CA ASN A 99 1.54 -4.38 -28.14
C ASN A 99 2.31 -3.16 -27.61
N ARG A 100 2.80 -2.29 -28.52
CA ARG A 100 3.64 -1.13 -28.16
C ARG A 100 2.93 -0.15 -27.22
N ILE A 101 1.65 0.09 -27.43
CA ILE A 101 0.87 1.03 -26.62
C ILE A 101 0.70 0.46 -25.21
N ASN A 102 0.23 -0.77 -25.08
CA ASN A 102 0.06 -1.47 -23.81
C ASN A 102 1.37 -1.60 -23.04
N TYR A 103 2.49 -1.84 -23.74
CA TYR A 103 3.82 -1.88 -23.14
C TYR A 103 4.20 -0.53 -22.52
N ILE A 104 3.99 0.57 -23.23
CA ILE A 104 4.28 1.92 -22.72
C ILE A 104 3.37 2.25 -21.54
N LEU A 105 2.04 2.04 -21.67
CA LEU A 105 1.07 2.30 -20.61
C LEU A 105 1.39 1.49 -19.34
N THR A 106 1.75 0.22 -19.49
CA THR A 106 2.11 -0.64 -18.35
C THR A 106 3.38 -0.14 -17.67
N TRP A 107 4.41 0.27 -18.42
CA TRP A 107 5.63 0.82 -17.81
C TRP A 107 5.40 2.14 -17.10
N VAL A 108 4.63 3.05 -17.69
CA VAL A 108 4.26 4.32 -17.02
C VAL A 108 3.47 4.03 -15.75
N GLY A 109 2.46 3.14 -15.82
CA GLY A 109 1.71 2.71 -14.65
C GLY A 109 2.61 2.05 -13.57
N THR A 110 3.57 1.23 -13.97
CA THR A 110 4.56 0.63 -13.06
C THR A 110 5.40 1.68 -12.35
N LEU A 111 5.88 2.72 -13.05
CA LEU A 111 6.65 3.80 -12.42
C LEU A 111 5.83 4.54 -11.35
N PHE A 112 4.57 4.87 -11.63
CA PHE A 112 3.68 5.45 -10.63
C PHE A 112 3.43 4.49 -9.46
N ALA A 113 3.19 3.20 -9.73
CA ALA A 113 3.00 2.21 -8.67
C ALA A 113 4.23 2.05 -7.77
N ILE A 114 5.43 2.09 -8.32
CA ILE A 114 6.68 2.10 -7.54
C ILE A 114 6.75 3.38 -6.69
N GLY A 115 6.42 4.55 -7.27
CA GLY A 115 6.33 5.81 -6.54
C GLY A 115 5.37 5.73 -5.35
N GLY A 116 4.16 5.21 -5.56
CA GLY A 116 3.17 4.98 -4.51
C GLY A 116 3.65 4.00 -3.43
N SER A 117 4.35 2.94 -3.84
CA SER A 117 4.92 1.96 -2.90
C SER A 117 6.06 2.55 -2.05
N VAL A 118 6.91 3.38 -2.63
CA VAL A 118 7.95 4.14 -1.90
C VAL A 118 7.28 5.12 -0.94
N CYS A 119 6.22 5.81 -1.36
CA CYS A 119 5.44 6.68 -0.49
C CYS A 119 4.78 5.91 0.67
N MET A 120 4.31 4.70 0.43
CA MET A 120 3.76 3.84 1.48
C MET A 120 4.82 3.50 2.54
N ILE A 121 6.02 3.10 2.12
CA ILE A 121 7.16 2.87 3.02
C ILE A 121 7.51 4.18 3.75
N GLY A 122 7.62 5.30 3.03
CA GLY A 122 7.90 6.62 3.59
C GLY A 122 6.90 7.03 4.67
N THR A 123 5.60 6.78 4.47
CA THR A 123 4.55 7.04 5.47
C THR A 123 4.81 6.26 6.76
N GLY A 124 5.26 5.00 6.66
CA GLY A 124 5.60 4.18 7.83
C GLY A 124 6.79 4.69 8.63
N PHE A 125 7.75 5.37 7.99
CA PHE A 125 8.96 5.89 8.62
C PHE A 125 8.92 7.38 8.96
N THR A 126 7.80 8.05 8.76
CA THR A 126 7.61 9.47 9.08
C THR A 126 6.51 9.63 10.15
N PRO A 127 6.82 9.50 11.46
CA PRO A 127 5.85 9.72 12.52
C PRO A 127 5.18 11.09 12.39
N SER A 128 3.84 11.12 12.37
CA SER A 128 3.07 12.34 12.08
C SER A 128 3.18 13.42 13.16
N ASP A 129 3.50 13.03 14.37
CA ASP A 129 3.71 13.91 15.52
C ASP A 129 5.12 14.55 15.55
N VAL A 130 6.10 13.95 14.84
CA VAL A 130 7.49 14.44 14.79
C VAL A 130 7.78 15.15 13.47
N VAL A 131 7.35 14.59 12.35
CA VAL A 131 7.64 15.10 11.00
C VAL A 131 6.36 15.16 10.15
N PHE A 132 5.43 16.03 10.55
CA PHE A 132 4.08 16.12 9.97
C PHE A 132 4.08 16.38 8.45
N ALA A 133 4.84 17.36 7.96
CA ALA A 133 4.82 17.71 6.54
C ALA A 133 5.34 16.56 5.63
N PRO A 134 6.48 15.90 5.91
CA PRO A 134 6.88 14.69 5.20
C PRO A 134 5.85 13.56 5.29
N HIS A 135 5.24 13.33 6.47
CA HIS A 135 4.20 12.32 6.63
C HIS A 135 3.02 12.56 5.69
N VAL A 136 2.47 13.77 5.69
CA VAL A 136 1.34 14.15 4.83
C VAL A 136 1.72 14.06 3.34
N PHE A 137 2.93 14.45 2.98
CA PHE A 137 3.42 14.31 1.61
C PHE A 137 3.40 12.85 1.16
N PHE A 138 4.01 11.95 1.92
CA PHE A 138 4.03 10.54 1.58
C PHE A 138 2.62 9.93 1.59
N ALA A 139 1.82 10.18 2.63
CA ALA A 139 0.48 9.62 2.75
C ALA A 139 -0.44 10.02 1.58
N ASN A 140 -0.43 11.28 1.17
CA ASN A 140 -1.24 11.74 0.04
C ASN A 140 -0.75 11.16 -1.29
N ASN A 141 0.56 11.07 -1.50
CA ASN A 141 1.11 10.56 -2.76
C ASN A 141 0.93 9.04 -2.94
N ILE A 142 0.66 8.27 -1.90
CA ILE A 142 0.18 6.89 -2.04
C ILE A 142 -1.06 6.87 -2.94
N PHE A 143 -2.07 7.67 -2.59
CA PHE A 143 -3.35 7.68 -3.31
C PHE A 143 -3.21 8.24 -4.73
N HIS A 144 -2.49 9.35 -4.92
CA HIS A 144 -2.27 9.93 -6.24
C HIS A 144 -1.56 8.96 -7.19
N CYS A 145 -0.48 8.33 -6.74
CA CYS A 145 0.28 7.40 -7.56
C CYS A 145 -0.54 6.16 -7.93
N PHE A 146 -1.25 5.54 -6.97
CA PHE A 146 -2.05 4.37 -7.28
C PHE A 146 -3.31 4.70 -8.08
N LEU A 147 -3.88 5.91 -7.95
CA LEU A 147 -4.96 6.37 -8.82
C LEU A 147 -4.50 6.45 -10.28
N VAL A 148 -3.36 7.09 -10.54
CA VAL A 148 -2.77 7.16 -11.90
C VAL A 148 -2.46 5.76 -12.43
N THR A 149 -1.90 4.89 -11.59
CA THR A 149 -1.63 3.49 -11.96
C THR A 149 -2.91 2.77 -12.36
N ALA A 150 -3.95 2.85 -11.54
CA ALA A 150 -5.23 2.20 -11.82
C ALA A 150 -5.86 2.72 -13.10
N PHE A 151 -5.81 4.03 -13.34
CA PHE A 151 -6.31 4.64 -14.58
C PHE A 151 -5.56 4.11 -15.80
N LEU A 152 -4.24 4.13 -15.80
CA LEU A 152 -3.43 3.66 -16.93
C LEU A 152 -3.64 2.17 -17.23
N LEU A 153 -3.71 1.32 -16.19
CA LEU A 153 -3.96 -0.10 -16.37
C LEU A 153 -5.39 -0.39 -16.84
N SER A 154 -6.37 0.45 -16.48
CA SER A 154 -7.75 0.31 -16.97
C SER A 154 -7.86 0.55 -18.48
N LEU A 155 -7.06 1.48 -19.03
CA LEU A 155 -7.01 1.72 -20.49
C LEU A 155 -6.53 0.50 -21.26
N ILE A 156 -5.58 -0.27 -20.70
CA ILE A 156 -5.10 -1.52 -21.33
C ILE A 156 -6.23 -2.55 -21.40
N HIS A 157 -7.01 -2.67 -20.35
CA HIS A 157 -8.13 -3.61 -20.28
C HIS A 157 -9.22 -3.28 -21.31
N ILE A 158 -9.55 -2.01 -21.49
CA ILE A 158 -10.53 -1.54 -22.48
C ILE A 158 -10.03 -1.81 -23.91
N SER A 159 -8.76 -1.53 -24.21
CA SER A 159 -8.15 -1.78 -25.51
C SER A 159 -8.19 -3.28 -25.89
N GLY A 160 -7.87 -4.17 -24.95
CA GLY A 160 -7.91 -5.61 -25.18
C GLY A 160 -9.33 -6.17 -25.41
N ALA A 161 -10.36 -5.55 -24.83
CA ALA A 161 -11.75 -5.94 -25.05
C ALA A 161 -12.23 -5.58 -26.47
N HIS A 162 -11.73 -4.48 -27.07
CA HIS A 162 -12.04 -4.09 -28.45
C HIS A 162 -11.40 -5.04 -29.46
N GLU A 163 -10.14 -5.41 -29.30
CA GLU A 163 -9.44 -6.36 -30.20
C GLU A 163 -10.12 -7.73 -30.24
N THR A 164 -10.69 -8.20 -29.13
CA THR A 164 -11.43 -9.47 -29.09
C THR A 164 -12.79 -9.38 -29.77
N SER A 165 -13.47 -8.23 -29.76
CA SER A 165 -14.75 -8.06 -30.43
C SER A 165 -14.62 -7.93 -31.95
N GLU A 166 -13.55 -7.30 -32.46
CA GLU A 166 -13.29 -7.20 -33.90
C GLU A 166 -12.87 -8.55 -34.53
N ASN A 167 -12.28 -9.46 -33.76
CA ASN A 167 -11.89 -10.80 -34.25
C ASN A 167 -13.05 -11.82 -34.25
N LEU A 168 -14.24 -11.43 -33.78
CA LEU A 168 -15.43 -12.28 -33.74
C LEU A 168 -16.47 -11.95 -34.86
N VAL A 169 -16.16 -11.00 -35.74
CA VAL A 169 -16.96 -10.62 -36.92
C VAL A 169 -16.24 -11.06 -38.20
#